data_b4889a47d8948b9e4f9b3a56bfa3a57c
#
_entry.id   b4889a47d8948b9e4f9b3a56bfa3a57c
#
_cell.length_a   1.000
_cell.length_b   1.000
_cell.length_c   1.000
_cell.angle_alpha   90.00
_cell.angle_beta   90.00
_cell.angle_gamma   90.00
#
_symmetry.space_group_name_H-M   'P 1'
#
loop_
_entity.id
_entity.type
_entity.pdbx_description
1 polymer ?
#
loop_
_entity_poly.entity_id
_entity_poly.type
_entity_poly.pdbx_seq_one_letter_code
_entity_poly.pdbx_strand_id
1 'polypeptide(L)'
;MKLVVAIIKPFKLDEVRQALTEIGVHGMTVTEVKGYGRQKGHTEIYRGAEYVVNFLPKLRIEIAVASDVAEKAVEVITANARTGQIGDGKIFVTPIDRALRIWTGETDDDAL
;
A
#
# COMPACT_ATOMS: atom_id res chain seq x y z
N MET A 1 -5.46 12.14 -12.07
CA MET A 1 -5.50 11.58 -10.70
C MET A 1 -5.16 10.10 -10.73
N LYS A 2 -4.45 9.63 -9.72
CA LYS A 2 -4.07 8.24 -9.58
C LYS A 2 -4.37 7.74 -8.18
N LEU A 3 -4.81 6.49 -8.09
CA LEU A 3 -4.91 5.77 -6.84
C LEU A 3 -3.66 4.92 -6.69
N VAL A 4 -2.90 5.16 -5.64
CA VAL A 4 -1.73 4.37 -5.32
C VAL A 4 -2.11 3.47 -4.15
N VAL A 5 -2.03 2.18 -4.37
CA VAL A 5 -2.34 1.17 -3.36
C VAL A 5 -1.06 0.42 -3.06
N ALA A 6 -0.70 0.33 -1.79
CA ALA A 6 0.49 -0.40 -1.38
C ALA A 6 0.13 -1.42 -0.31
N ILE A 7 0.60 -2.63 -0.49
CA ILE A 7 0.51 -3.67 0.54
C ILE A 7 1.87 -3.73 1.19
N ILE A 8 1.94 -3.43 2.47
CA ILE A 8 3.21 -3.30 3.18
C ILE A 8 3.22 -4.12 4.48
N LYS A 9 4.41 -4.32 5.01
CA LYS A 9 4.55 -4.89 6.35
C LYS A 9 4.02 -3.90 7.38
N PRO A 10 3.28 -4.36 8.40
CA PRO A 10 2.61 -3.45 9.33
C PRO A 10 3.54 -2.47 10.05
N PHE A 11 4.74 -2.91 10.41
CA PHE A 11 5.66 -2.06 11.17
C PHE A 11 6.29 -0.94 10.34
N LYS A 12 6.01 -0.90 9.04
CA LYS A 12 6.52 0.16 8.16
C LYS A 12 5.55 1.33 8.00
N LEU A 13 4.37 1.25 8.59
CA LEU A 13 3.34 2.26 8.38
C LEU A 13 3.78 3.67 8.75
N ASP A 14 4.37 3.83 9.92
CA ASP A 14 4.73 5.18 10.38
C ASP A 14 5.79 5.83 9.50
N GLU A 15 6.80 5.08 9.07
CA GLU A 15 7.83 5.59 8.16
C GLU A 15 7.23 6.02 6.82
N VAL A 16 6.35 5.19 6.27
CA VAL A 16 5.70 5.48 4.99
C VAL A 16 4.80 6.70 5.12
N ARG A 17 3.98 6.76 6.16
CA ARG A 17 3.09 7.89 6.39
C ARG A 17 3.86 9.20 6.52
N GLN A 18 4.91 9.20 7.32
CA GLN A 18 5.72 10.39 7.52
C GLN A 18 6.36 10.87 6.21
N ALA A 19 6.93 9.94 5.46
CA ALA A 19 7.57 10.27 4.19
C ALA A 19 6.56 10.80 3.15
N LEU A 20 5.36 10.25 3.11
CA LEU A 20 4.30 10.76 2.23
C LEU A 20 3.84 12.15 2.65
N THR A 21 3.73 12.41 3.94
CA THR A 21 3.39 13.73 4.45
C THR A 21 4.41 14.77 4.00
N GLU A 22 5.69 14.42 4.01
CA GLU A 22 6.76 15.32 3.61
C GLU A 22 6.69 15.75 2.14
N ILE A 23 6.08 14.96 1.29
CA ILE A 23 5.86 15.33 -0.11
C ILE A 23 4.46 15.91 -0.38
N GLY A 24 3.73 16.22 0.68
CA GLY A 24 2.43 16.89 0.58
C GLY A 24 1.24 15.96 0.48
N VAL A 25 1.41 14.66 0.69
CA VAL A 25 0.30 13.71 0.72
C VAL A 25 -0.18 13.57 2.16
N HIS A 26 -1.36 14.11 2.45
CA HIS A 26 -1.88 14.15 3.81
C HIS A 26 -3.03 13.19 4.07
N GLY A 27 -3.68 12.70 3.02
CA GLY A 27 -4.78 11.75 3.14
C GLY A 27 -4.32 10.34 2.88
N MET A 28 -4.71 9.42 3.74
CA MET A 28 -4.36 8.02 3.59
C MET A 28 -5.44 7.16 4.22
N THR A 29 -5.85 6.11 3.53
CA THR A 29 -6.74 5.10 4.08
C THR A 29 -5.92 3.85 4.36
N VAL A 30 -6.09 3.29 5.55
CA VAL A 30 -5.35 2.09 5.98
C VAL A 30 -6.33 0.99 6.31
N THR A 31 -6.09 -0.18 5.77
CA THR A 31 -6.90 -1.37 6.05
C THR A 31 -5.97 -2.49 6.50
N GLU A 32 -6.33 -3.15 7.59
CA GLU A 32 -5.62 -4.34 8.01
C GLU A 32 -6.06 -5.50 7.12
N VAL A 33 -5.09 -6.18 6.54
CA VAL A 33 -5.34 -7.29 5.63
C VAL A 33 -4.42 -8.45 5.98
N LYS A 34 -4.68 -9.58 5.37
CA LYS A 34 -3.81 -10.76 5.48
C LYS A 34 -3.32 -11.10 4.09
N GLY A 35 -2.04 -11.28 3.97
CA GLY A 35 -1.42 -11.65 2.71
C GLY A 35 -0.95 -13.08 2.69
N TYR A 36 -1.17 -13.73 1.56
CA TYR A 36 -0.59 -15.03 1.26
C TYR A 36 0.25 -14.87 0.01
N GLY A 37 1.47 -15.30 0.10
CA GLY A 37 2.36 -15.20 -1.03
C GLY A 37 3.53 -16.13 -0.87
N ARG A 38 4.53 -15.94 -1.70
CA ARG A 38 5.74 -16.74 -1.61
C ARG A 38 6.49 -16.36 -0.35
N GLN A 39 6.58 -17.30 0.57
CA GLN A 39 7.26 -17.11 1.84
C GLN A 39 8.38 -18.14 1.92
N LYS A 40 9.61 -17.64 2.05
CA LYS A 40 10.75 -18.51 2.15
C LYS A 40 10.77 -19.16 3.53
N GLY A 41 10.98 -20.45 3.59
CA GLY A 41 11.05 -21.18 4.83
C GLY A 41 9.75 -21.80 5.31
N HIS A 42 8.66 -21.57 4.61
CA HIS A 42 7.44 -22.28 4.92
C HIS A 42 7.47 -23.64 4.30
N THR A 43 7.27 -24.64 5.13
CA THR A 43 7.11 -25.99 4.68
C THR A 43 5.67 -26.37 4.85
N GLU A 44 5.12 -26.93 3.83
CA GLU A 44 3.74 -27.26 3.86
C GLU A 44 3.61 -28.71 3.65
N ILE A 45 2.84 -29.36 4.50
CA ILE A 45 2.63 -30.78 4.42
C ILE A 45 1.16 -31.02 4.39
N TYR A 46 0.69 -31.76 3.44
CA TYR A 46 -0.71 -32.07 3.30
C TYR A 46 -0.85 -33.52 2.99
N ARG A 47 -1.46 -34.27 3.89
CA ARG A 47 -1.64 -35.71 3.80
C ARG A 47 -0.37 -36.45 3.61
N GLY A 48 0.58 -36.19 4.48
CA GLY A 48 1.85 -36.80 4.32
C GLY A 48 2.75 -35.93 3.51
N ALA A 49 2.22 -34.97 2.84
CA ALA A 49 2.94 -33.86 2.40
C ALA A 49 2.15 -32.73 2.95
N GLU A 50 2.38 -32.31 4.05
CA GLU A 50 1.61 -31.39 4.66
C GLU A 50 1.66 -30.11 4.12
N TYR A 51 0.86 -29.33 4.29
CA TYR A 51 0.64 -28.14 3.60
C TYR A 51 0.16 -27.12 4.57
N VAL A 52 0.96 -26.16 4.86
CA VAL A 52 0.60 -25.08 5.73
C VAL A 52 0.44 -23.84 4.92
N VAL A 53 -0.75 -23.32 4.88
CA VAL A 53 -1.01 -22.04 4.25
C VAL A 53 -0.96 -21.00 5.34
N ASN A 54 0.01 -20.12 5.26
CA ASN A 54 0.16 -19.05 6.22
C ASN A 54 -0.25 -17.73 5.62
N PHE A 55 -1.29 -17.15 6.21
CA PHE A 55 -1.66 -15.78 5.93
C PHE A 55 -1.00 -14.90 6.98
N LEU A 56 -0.24 -13.93 6.53
CA LEU A 56 0.46 -13.02 7.41
C LEU A 56 -0.21 -11.66 7.44
N PRO A 57 -0.17 -10.98 8.59
CA PRO A 57 -0.71 -9.62 8.68
C PRO A 57 0.05 -8.69 7.75
N LYS A 58 -0.70 -7.88 7.04
CA LYS A 58 -0.20 -6.82 6.18
C LYS A 58 -1.09 -5.61 6.35
N LEU A 59 -0.65 -4.47 5.84
CA LEU A 59 -1.51 -3.30 5.73
C LEU A 59 -1.68 -2.95 4.27
N ARG A 60 -2.90 -2.59 3.92
CA ARG A 60 -3.22 -2.00 2.64
C ARG A 60 -3.39 -0.52 2.85
N ILE A 61 -2.53 0.27 2.22
CA ILE A 61 -2.66 1.72 2.26
C ILE A 61 -3.11 2.20 0.88
N GLU A 62 -3.96 3.20 0.90
CA GLU A 62 -4.50 3.79 -0.31
C GLU A 62 -4.36 5.31 -0.23
N ILE A 63 -3.79 5.89 -1.27
CA ILE A 63 -3.71 7.34 -1.39
C ILE A 63 -4.19 7.74 -2.80
N ALA A 64 -4.95 8.82 -2.86
CA ALA A 64 -5.36 9.42 -4.12
C ALA A 64 -4.52 10.66 -4.32
N VAL A 65 -3.83 10.75 -5.44
CA VAL A 65 -2.90 11.84 -5.72
C VAL A 65 -3.09 12.38 -7.13
N ALA A 66 -2.67 13.62 -7.34
CA ALA A 66 -2.59 14.17 -8.67
C ALA A 66 -1.61 13.34 -9.50
N SER A 67 -1.84 13.28 -10.80
CA SER A 67 -1.04 12.41 -11.68
C SER A 67 0.45 12.71 -11.64
N ASP A 68 0.81 13.97 -11.48
CA ASP A 68 2.21 14.38 -11.43
C ASP A 68 2.92 14.04 -10.11
N VAL A 69 2.16 13.68 -9.09
CA VAL A 69 2.70 13.28 -7.78
C VAL A 69 2.88 11.76 -7.67
N ALA A 70 2.17 11.00 -8.50
CA ALA A 70 2.10 9.55 -8.38
C ALA A 70 3.47 8.86 -8.38
N GLU A 71 4.33 9.25 -9.30
CA GLU A 71 5.65 8.61 -9.42
C GLU A 71 6.51 8.87 -8.17
N LYS A 72 6.47 10.08 -7.66
CA LYS A 72 7.18 10.43 -6.44
C LYS A 72 6.63 9.68 -5.23
N ALA A 73 5.32 9.52 -5.17
CA ALA A 73 4.67 8.75 -4.11
C ALA A 73 5.15 7.29 -4.13
N VAL A 74 5.22 6.68 -5.32
CA VAL A 74 5.72 5.31 -5.46
C VAL A 74 7.16 5.19 -4.97
N GLU A 75 8.03 6.14 -5.37
CA GLU A 75 9.43 6.16 -4.92
C GLU A 75 9.52 6.24 -3.41
N VAL A 76 8.76 7.13 -2.81
CA VAL A 76 8.78 7.37 -1.37
C VAL A 76 8.28 6.15 -0.60
N ILE A 77 7.19 5.55 -1.06
CA ILE A 77 6.66 4.33 -0.42
C ILE A 77 7.70 3.21 -0.52
N THR A 78 8.28 3.03 -1.70
CA THR A 78 9.28 1.97 -1.92
C THR A 78 10.47 2.14 -0.98
N ALA A 79 11.01 3.35 -0.89
CA ALA A 79 12.19 3.62 -0.07
C ALA A 79 11.92 3.36 1.42
N ASN A 80 10.70 3.62 1.88
CA ASN A 80 10.36 3.53 3.30
C ASN A 80 9.71 2.22 3.71
N ALA A 81 9.15 1.47 2.77
CA ALA A 81 8.52 0.18 3.06
C ALA A 81 9.47 -1.00 2.85
N ARG A 82 10.54 -0.80 2.09
CA ARG A 82 11.43 -1.89 1.72
C ARG A 82 12.30 -2.34 2.88
N THR A 83 12.33 -3.65 3.11
CA THR A 83 13.28 -4.26 4.05
C THR A 83 14.35 -5.07 3.33
N GLY A 84 14.14 -5.39 2.06
CA GLY A 84 15.01 -6.29 1.30
C GLY A 84 14.71 -7.76 1.51
N GLN A 85 13.64 -8.06 2.23
CA GLN A 85 13.24 -9.43 2.51
C GLN A 85 11.97 -9.80 1.75
N ILE A 86 11.73 -11.10 1.62
CA ILE A 86 10.49 -11.59 1.05
C ILE A 86 9.32 -11.07 1.89
N GLY A 87 8.26 -10.68 1.23
CA GLY A 87 7.06 -10.20 1.89
C GLY A 87 7.00 -8.68 2.02
N ASP A 88 7.91 -7.94 1.39
CA ASP A 88 7.88 -6.48 1.40
C ASP A 88 6.64 -5.88 0.75
N GLY A 89 5.96 -6.66 -0.09
CA GLY A 89 4.70 -6.25 -0.68
C GLY A 89 4.82 -5.69 -2.09
N LYS A 90 3.74 -5.05 -2.52
CA LYS A 90 3.62 -4.51 -3.88
C LYS A 90 2.89 -3.19 -3.86
N ILE A 91 3.12 -2.42 -4.91
CA ILE A 91 2.42 -1.16 -5.13
C ILE A 91 1.68 -1.26 -6.46
N PHE A 92 0.43 -0.82 -6.45
CA PHE A 92 -0.40 -0.76 -7.65
C PHE A 92 -0.81 0.68 -7.88
N VAL A 93 -0.76 1.12 -9.13
CA VAL A 93 -1.18 2.47 -9.50
C VAL A 93 -2.26 2.34 -10.56
N THR A 94 -3.41 2.94 -10.30
CA THR A 94 -4.54 2.92 -11.24
C THR A 94 -5.05 4.33 -11.46
N PRO A 95 -5.64 4.60 -12.63
CA PRO A 95 -6.28 5.90 -12.87
C PRO A 95 -7.51 6.07 -11.99
N ILE A 96 -7.76 7.30 -11.58
CA ILE A 96 -9.02 7.70 -10.97
C ILE A 96 -9.75 8.58 -11.98
N ASP A 97 -10.94 8.17 -12.38
CA ASP A 97 -11.71 8.93 -13.35
C ASP A 97 -12.32 10.18 -12.73
N ARG A 98 -12.70 10.10 -11.47
CA ARG A 98 -13.41 11.20 -10.80
C ARG A 98 -13.22 11.11 -9.30
N ALA A 99 -13.11 12.26 -8.64
CA ALA A 99 -13.09 12.37 -7.19
C ALA A 99 -14.04 13.49 -6.76
N LEU A 100 -14.66 13.29 -5.61
CA LEU A 100 -15.55 14.29 -5.01
C LEU A 100 -15.33 14.27 -3.50
N ARG A 101 -15.03 15.43 -2.94
CA ARG A 101 -14.96 15.56 -1.48
C ARG A 101 -16.38 15.77 -0.95
N ILE A 102 -16.82 14.84 -0.14
CA ILE A 102 -18.22 14.82 0.34
C ILE A 102 -18.56 16.11 1.11
N TRP A 103 -17.64 16.56 1.96
CA TRP A 103 -17.89 17.73 2.80
C TRP A 103 -18.06 19.01 2.01
N THR A 104 -17.15 19.27 1.07
CA THR A 104 -17.10 20.56 0.38
C THR A 104 -17.71 20.55 -1.01
N GLY A 105 -17.88 19.37 -1.60
CA GLY A 105 -18.30 19.23 -2.98
C GLY A 105 -17.21 19.53 -4.00
N GLU A 106 -15.98 19.79 -3.54
CA GLU A 106 -14.85 19.96 -4.45
C GLU A 106 -14.61 18.72 -5.27
N THR A 107 -14.17 18.88 -6.51
CA THR A 107 -14.03 17.78 -7.45
C THR A 107 -12.60 17.61 -7.93
N ASP A 108 -12.28 16.39 -8.30
CA ASP A 108 -11.03 15.97 -8.94
C ASP A 108 -9.80 16.43 -8.13
N ASP A 109 -8.82 17.07 -8.74
CA ASP A 109 -7.60 17.46 -8.04
C ASP A 109 -7.87 18.33 -6.80
N ASP A 110 -8.90 19.16 -6.84
CA ASP A 110 -9.26 19.99 -5.69
C ASP A 110 -9.86 19.18 -4.54
N ALA A 111 -10.29 17.97 -4.82
CA ALA A 111 -10.86 17.08 -3.82
C ALA A 111 -9.80 16.26 -3.09
N LEU A 112 -8.58 16.29 -3.55
CA LEU A 112 -7.49 15.46 -3.01
C LEU A 112 -6.80 16.10 -1.81
#